data_09b8ed169f999f8a13d3e942341d307a
#
_entry.id   09b8ed169f999f8a13d3e942341d307a
#
_cell.length_a   1.000
_cell.length_b   1.000
_cell.length_c   1.000
_cell.angle_alpha   90.00
_cell.angle_beta   90.00
_cell.angle_gamma   90.00
#
_symmetry.space_group_name_H-M   'P 1'
#
loop_
_entity.id
_entity.type
_entity.pdbx_description
1 polymer ?
#
loop_
_entity_poly.entity_id
_entity_poly.type
_entity_poly.pdbx_seq_one_letter_code
_entity_poly.pdbx_strand_id
1 'polypeptide(L)'
;MAVLAPLTGWMSERFLPERLCGLGLIVNAAAFFFLSFLSAETTSVTVILWLSVLGFGMGLFQTPNNNLLMSSLPRQRLGVGSSFLSIVRSLGNSVGAALAATIVSAQLLAATGGTSLQNLGGNLGMENGAPVLAAFLRGFHYTYLLAALLCLMGAAVSAVRVSDTPSWHP
;
A
#
# COMPACT_ATOMS: atom_id res chain seq x y z
N MET A 1 6.65 -7.56 11.70
CA MET A 1 5.81 -6.64 12.51
C MET A 1 6.29 -6.53 13.95
N ALA A 2 6.57 -7.63 14.68
CA ALA A 2 6.93 -7.59 16.11
C ALA A 2 8.23 -6.84 16.44
N VAL A 3 9.23 -6.82 15.55
CA VAL A 3 10.53 -6.15 15.77
C VAL A 3 10.47 -4.65 15.46
N LEU A 4 9.56 -4.22 14.58
CA LEU A 4 9.45 -2.82 14.18
C LEU A 4 8.56 -1.98 15.12
N ALA A 5 7.66 -2.62 15.87
CA ALA A 5 6.77 -1.92 16.79
C ALA A 5 7.50 -1.14 17.89
N PRO A 6 8.54 -1.65 18.58
CA PRO A 6 9.27 -0.88 19.58
C PRO A 6 10.12 0.25 18.97
N LEU A 7 10.67 0.06 17.77
CA LEU A 7 11.45 1.10 17.07
C LEU A 7 10.58 2.28 16.63
N THR A 8 9.40 2.00 16.09
CA THR A 8 8.45 3.05 15.68
C THR A 8 7.79 3.74 16.88
N GLY A 9 7.61 3.03 17.99
CA GLY A 9 7.17 3.63 19.27
C GLY A 9 8.17 4.66 19.78
N TRP A 10 9.45 4.32 19.83
CA TRP A 10 10.52 5.22 20.29
C TRP A 10 10.73 6.42 19.36
N MET A 11 10.59 6.23 18.04
CA MET A 11 10.62 7.32 17.05
C MET A 11 9.40 8.24 17.17
N SER A 12 8.23 7.71 17.51
CA SER A 12 6.99 8.48 17.68
C SER A 12 7.03 9.44 18.88
N GLU A 13 7.88 9.18 19.89
CA GLU A 13 8.07 10.08 21.03
C GLU A 13 8.97 11.29 20.71
N ARG A 14 9.83 11.18 19.68
CA ARG A 14 10.80 12.24 19.32
C ARG A 14 10.37 13.09 18.13
N PHE A 15 9.50 12.59 17.25
CA PHE A 15 9.04 13.30 16.06
C PHE A 15 7.52 13.50 16.11
N LEU A 16 7.05 14.63 15.59
CA LEU A 16 5.62 14.89 15.41
C LEU A 16 4.98 13.70 14.66
N PRO A 17 4.00 13.00 15.25
CA PRO A 17 3.42 11.78 14.68
C PRO A 17 2.82 12.01 13.27
N GLU A 18 2.40 13.23 12.97
CA GLU A 18 1.89 13.62 11.65
C GLU A 18 2.97 13.58 10.57
N ARG A 19 4.20 14.01 10.88
CA ARG A 19 5.35 13.94 9.96
C ARG A 19 5.78 12.50 9.68
N LEU A 20 5.71 11.64 10.70
CA LEU A 20 5.98 10.21 10.54
C LEU A 20 4.96 9.53 9.63
N CYS A 21 3.68 9.90 9.72
CA CYS A 21 2.66 9.42 8.79
C CYS A 21 2.98 9.79 7.35
N GLY A 22 3.34 11.05 7.10
CA GLY A 22 3.74 11.52 5.77
C GLY A 22 4.97 10.79 5.22
N LEU A 23 6.02 10.63 6.04
CA LEU A 23 7.22 9.89 5.68
C LEU A 23 6.92 8.41 5.36
N GLY A 24 6.10 7.75 6.17
CA GLY A 24 5.67 6.37 5.92
C GLY A 24 4.97 6.20 4.56
N LEU A 25 4.11 7.15 4.19
CA LEU A 25 3.43 7.15 2.89
C LEU A 25 4.38 7.42 1.72
N ILE A 26 5.39 8.30 1.89
CA ILE A 26 6.41 8.55 0.88
C ILE A 26 7.28 7.30 0.67
N VAL A 27 7.69 6.63 1.75
CA VAL A 27 8.46 5.38 1.68
C VAL A 27 7.64 4.30 0.97
N ASN A 28 6.35 4.18 1.26
CA ASN A 28 5.46 3.25 0.57
C ASN A 28 5.28 3.59 -0.91
N ALA A 29 5.13 4.89 -1.25
CA ALA A 29 5.04 5.33 -2.63
C ALA A 29 6.31 4.98 -3.42
N ALA A 30 7.49 5.22 -2.84
CA ALA A 30 8.77 4.84 -3.44
C ALA A 30 8.87 3.31 -3.62
N ALA A 31 8.49 2.51 -2.62
CA ALA A 31 8.51 1.06 -2.71
C ALA A 31 7.57 0.54 -3.82
N PHE A 32 6.35 1.06 -3.93
CA PHE A 32 5.42 0.71 -5.01
C PHE A 32 5.93 1.15 -6.37
N PHE A 33 6.55 2.33 -6.47
CA PHE A 33 7.15 2.80 -7.71
C PHE A 33 8.25 1.87 -8.19
N PHE A 34 9.17 1.48 -7.32
CA PHE A 34 10.22 0.52 -7.68
C PHE A 34 9.68 -0.88 -7.97
N LEU A 35 8.68 -1.35 -7.23
CA LEU A 35 8.00 -2.61 -7.52
C LEU A 35 7.26 -2.61 -8.87
N SER A 36 6.86 -1.44 -9.39
CA SER A 36 6.25 -1.36 -10.71
C SER A 36 7.22 -1.73 -11.85
N PHE A 37 8.52 -1.58 -11.66
CA PHE A 37 9.54 -1.96 -12.65
C PHE A 37 9.97 -3.43 -12.58
N LEU A 38 9.28 -4.27 -11.82
CA LEU A 38 9.54 -5.70 -11.79
C LEU A 38 9.38 -6.33 -13.19
N SER A 39 10.41 -7.08 -13.60
CA SER A 39 10.42 -7.87 -14.83
C SER A 39 10.55 -9.36 -14.49
N ALA A 40 10.33 -10.23 -15.49
CA ALA A 40 10.49 -11.67 -15.33
C ALA A 40 11.91 -12.09 -14.92
N GLU A 41 12.90 -11.25 -15.19
CA GLU A 41 14.33 -11.49 -14.87
C GLU A 41 14.74 -10.91 -13.51
N THR A 42 13.81 -10.26 -12.78
CA THR A 42 14.13 -9.64 -11.49
C THR A 42 14.48 -10.70 -10.45
N THR A 43 15.65 -10.53 -9.83
CA THR A 43 16.14 -11.45 -8.80
C THR A 43 15.19 -11.45 -7.59
N SER A 44 14.90 -12.63 -7.03
CA SER A 44 14.03 -12.78 -5.85
C SER A 44 14.48 -11.92 -4.65
N VAL A 45 15.79 -11.69 -4.51
CA VAL A 45 16.35 -10.83 -3.46
C VAL A 45 15.89 -9.40 -3.59
N THR A 46 15.80 -8.84 -4.82
CA THR A 46 15.32 -7.49 -5.08
C THR A 46 13.84 -7.34 -4.69
N VAL A 47 13.03 -8.35 -4.99
CA VAL A 47 11.62 -8.39 -4.60
C VAL A 47 11.46 -8.37 -3.08
N ILE A 48 12.20 -9.24 -2.38
CA ILE A 48 12.18 -9.34 -0.91
C ILE A 48 12.63 -8.01 -0.28
N LEU A 49 13.64 -7.35 -0.84
CA LEU A 49 14.13 -6.08 -0.35
C LEU A 49 13.04 -4.99 -0.44
N TRP A 50 12.41 -4.83 -1.59
CA TRP A 50 11.35 -3.83 -1.77
C TRP A 50 10.08 -4.13 -0.97
N LEU A 51 9.72 -5.41 -0.80
CA LEU A 51 8.64 -5.82 0.09
C LEU A 51 8.97 -5.52 1.56
N SER A 52 10.24 -5.64 1.96
CA SER A 52 10.69 -5.26 3.31
C SER A 52 10.60 -3.75 3.53
N VAL A 53 10.99 -2.95 2.53
CA VAL A 53 10.85 -1.48 2.56
C VAL A 53 9.38 -1.08 2.66
N LEU A 54 8.50 -1.75 1.91
CA LEU A 54 7.06 -1.53 1.95
C LEU A 54 6.49 -1.87 3.33
N GLY A 55 6.90 -2.99 3.94
CA GLY A 55 6.51 -3.36 5.31
C GLY A 55 6.99 -2.35 6.35
N PHE A 56 8.20 -1.81 6.18
CA PHE A 56 8.74 -0.76 7.03
C PHE A 56 7.94 0.55 6.91
N GLY A 57 7.66 1.01 5.69
CA GLY A 57 6.83 2.20 5.42
C GLY A 57 5.42 2.06 5.99
N MET A 58 4.83 0.85 5.89
CA MET A 58 3.53 0.55 6.47
C MET A 58 3.54 0.64 8.00
N GLY A 59 4.61 0.16 8.66
CA GLY A 59 4.80 0.30 10.11
C GLY A 59 4.94 1.75 10.55
N LEU A 60 5.72 2.54 9.80
CA LEU A 60 5.91 3.98 10.05
C LEU A 60 4.60 4.78 9.91
N PHE A 61 3.71 4.40 9.01
CA PHE A 61 2.42 5.04 8.83
C PHE A 61 1.39 4.58 9.86
N GLN A 62 1.24 3.28 10.04
CA GLN A 62 0.11 2.66 10.74
C GLN A 62 0.12 2.97 12.25
N THR A 63 1.29 2.93 12.87
CA THR A 63 1.43 3.14 14.32
C THR A 63 1.06 4.58 14.73
N PRO A 64 1.69 5.63 14.16
CA PRO A 64 1.34 7.00 14.53
C PRO A 64 -0.07 7.39 14.08
N ASN A 65 -0.56 6.90 12.95
CA ASN A 65 -1.92 7.16 12.49
C ASN A 65 -2.98 6.61 13.45
N ASN A 66 -2.78 5.39 13.97
CA ASN A 66 -3.66 4.82 14.99
C ASN A 66 -3.63 5.64 16.28
N ASN A 67 -2.42 6.05 16.72
CA ASN A 67 -2.25 6.84 17.93
C ASN A 67 -2.93 8.21 17.82
N LEU A 68 -2.75 8.91 16.68
CA LEU A 68 -3.41 10.19 16.42
C LEU A 68 -4.93 10.07 16.48
N LEU A 69 -5.51 9.03 15.89
CA LEU A 69 -6.94 8.81 15.92
C LEU A 69 -7.42 8.54 17.35
N MET A 70 -6.72 7.67 18.07
CA MET A 70 -7.13 7.31 19.44
C MET A 70 -6.96 8.47 20.43
N SER A 71 -5.92 9.29 20.27
CA SER A 71 -5.70 10.46 21.13
C SER A 71 -6.71 11.60 20.87
N SER A 72 -7.29 11.68 19.69
CA SER A 72 -8.31 12.68 19.35
C SER A 72 -9.70 12.37 19.90
N LEU A 73 -9.91 11.16 20.48
CA LEU A 73 -11.21 10.70 20.94
C LEU A 73 -11.30 10.71 22.48
N PRO A 74 -12.44 11.10 23.07
CA PRO A 74 -12.70 10.93 24.50
C PRO A 74 -12.65 9.45 24.89
N ARG A 75 -12.15 9.14 26.09
CA ARG A 75 -12.00 7.75 26.58
C ARG A 75 -13.26 6.88 26.44
N GLN A 76 -14.44 7.49 26.61
CA GLN A 76 -15.74 6.82 26.50
C GLN A 76 -16.09 6.39 25.05
N ARG A 77 -15.44 6.96 24.03
CA ARG A 77 -15.70 6.71 22.60
C ARG A 77 -14.58 5.94 21.90
N LEU A 78 -13.56 5.49 22.62
CA LEU A 78 -12.44 4.74 22.04
C LEU A 78 -12.88 3.45 21.36
N GLY A 79 -13.90 2.75 21.91
CA GLY A 79 -14.47 1.55 21.28
C GLY A 79 -15.10 1.84 19.92
N VAL A 80 -15.84 2.94 19.81
CA VAL A 80 -16.46 3.37 18.54
C VAL A 80 -15.39 3.78 17.53
N GLY A 81 -14.35 4.49 17.98
CA GLY A 81 -13.25 4.90 17.12
C GLY A 81 -12.46 3.73 16.56
N SER A 82 -12.17 2.72 17.38
CA SER A 82 -11.47 1.51 16.93
C SER A 82 -12.29 0.68 15.94
N SER A 83 -13.60 0.57 16.16
CA SER A 83 -14.53 -0.10 15.23
C SER A 83 -14.60 0.63 13.89
N PHE A 84 -14.71 1.96 13.92
CA PHE A 84 -14.72 2.79 12.72
C PHE A 84 -13.43 2.63 11.92
N LEU A 85 -12.26 2.68 12.58
CA LEU A 85 -10.97 2.47 11.93
C LEU A 85 -10.87 1.08 11.27
N SER A 86 -11.39 0.06 11.94
CA SER A 86 -11.42 -1.31 11.42
C SER A 86 -12.29 -1.41 10.15
N ILE A 87 -13.46 -0.78 10.16
CA ILE A 87 -14.37 -0.74 9.00
C ILE A 87 -13.71 -0.03 7.82
N VAL A 88 -13.14 1.16 8.04
CA VAL A 88 -12.47 1.93 6.98
C VAL A 88 -11.30 1.12 6.38
N ARG A 89 -10.52 0.45 7.22
CA ARG A 89 -9.41 -0.42 6.76
C ARG A 89 -9.93 -1.60 5.96
N SER A 90 -10.99 -2.26 6.41
CA SER A 90 -11.60 -3.40 5.70
C SER A 90 -12.16 -2.98 4.35
N LEU A 91 -12.86 -1.84 4.28
CA LEU A 91 -13.36 -1.27 3.03
C LEU A 91 -12.20 -0.92 2.08
N GLY A 92 -11.14 -0.28 2.59
CA GLY A 92 -9.96 0.04 1.80
C GLY A 92 -9.29 -1.21 1.22
N ASN A 93 -9.14 -2.27 2.01
CA ASN A 93 -8.59 -3.55 1.55
C ASN A 93 -9.47 -4.19 0.47
N SER A 94 -10.79 -4.20 0.65
CA SER A 94 -11.74 -4.78 -0.32
C SER A 94 -11.74 -4.03 -1.64
N VAL A 95 -11.81 -2.70 -1.58
CA VAL A 95 -11.76 -1.84 -2.78
C VAL A 95 -10.41 -1.97 -3.48
N GLY A 96 -9.30 -1.94 -2.73
CA GLY A 96 -7.96 -2.11 -3.28
C GLY A 96 -7.77 -3.45 -3.98
N ALA A 97 -8.23 -4.54 -3.36
CA ALA A 97 -8.17 -5.88 -3.97
C ALA A 97 -9.03 -5.97 -5.24
N ALA A 98 -10.23 -5.40 -5.23
CA ALA A 98 -11.11 -5.39 -6.40
C ALA A 98 -10.50 -4.58 -7.56
N LEU A 99 -9.93 -3.41 -7.29
CA LEU A 99 -9.24 -2.60 -8.30
C LEU A 99 -8.03 -3.33 -8.88
N ALA A 100 -7.18 -3.93 -8.04
CA ALA A 100 -6.03 -4.71 -8.49
C ALA A 100 -6.46 -5.90 -9.37
N ALA A 101 -7.46 -6.66 -8.94
CA ALA A 101 -7.99 -7.79 -9.70
C ALA A 101 -8.57 -7.34 -11.05
N THR A 102 -9.30 -6.23 -11.09
CA THR A 102 -9.89 -5.69 -12.32
C THR A 102 -8.81 -5.25 -13.31
N ILE A 103 -7.78 -4.54 -12.85
CA ILE A 103 -6.68 -4.08 -13.71
C ILE A 103 -5.93 -5.28 -14.30
N VAL A 104 -5.56 -6.26 -13.48
CA VAL A 104 -4.83 -7.44 -13.93
C VAL A 104 -5.69 -8.26 -14.88
N SER A 105 -6.97 -8.47 -14.57
CA SER A 105 -7.90 -9.22 -15.44
C SER A 105 -8.08 -8.53 -16.80
N ALA A 106 -8.21 -7.21 -16.83
CA ALA A 106 -8.36 -6.45 -18.07
C ALA A 106 -7.12 -6.61 -18.98
N GLN A 107 -5.90 -6.57 -18.41
CA GLN A 107 -4.67 -6.79 -19.18
C GLN A 107 -4.55 -8.23 -19.71
N LEU A 108 -4.95 -9.21 -18.91
CA LEU A 108 -4.98 -10.61 -19.33
C LEU A 108 -5.98 -10.83 -20.48
N LEU A 109 -7.20 -10.32 -20.36
CA LEU A 109 -8.23 -10.42 -21.40
C LEU A 109 -7.79 -9.75 -22.70
N ALA A 110 -7.13 -8.59 -22.62
CA ALA A 110 -6.59 -7.90 -23.77
C ALA A 110 -5.49 -8.72 -24.49
N ALA A 111 -4.66 -9.45 -23.75
CA ALA A 111 -3.59 -10.27 -24.30
C ALA A 111 -4.07 -11.62 -24.86
N THR A 112 -5.17 -12.16 -24.31
CA THR A 112 -5.72 -13.48 -24.72
C THR A 112 -6.86 -13.41 -25.73
N GLY A 113 -7.18 -12.20 -26.24
CA GLY A 113 -8.26 -12.02 -27.22
C GLY A 113 -9.64 -12.41 -26.70
N GLY A 114 -9.89 -12.29 -25.38
CA GLY A 114 -11.19 -12.57 -24.77
C GLY A 114 -11.41 -14.03 -24.37
N THR A 115 -10.40 -14.88 -24.43
CA THR A 115 -10.49 -16.26 -23.95
C THR A 115 -10.60 -16.23 -22.41
N SER A 116 -11.66 -16.81 -21.86
CA SER A 116 -11.94 -16.78 -20.41
C SER A 116 -10.79 -17.37 -19.60
N LEU A 117 -10.50 -16.76 -18.44
CA LEU A 117 -9.48 -17.18 -17.47
C LEU A 117 -9.59 -18.67 -17.09
N GLN A 118 -10.79 -19.26 -17.18
CA GLN A 118 -11.04 -20.69 -16.96
C GLN A 118 -10.35 -21.61 -18.01
N ASN A 119 -10.17 -21.13 -19.24
CA ASN A 119 -9.51 -21.89 -20.29
C ASN A 119 -7.96 -21.78 -20.22
N LEU A 120 -7.44 -20.78 -19.49
CA LEU A 120 -6.00 -20.64 -19.25
C LEU A 120 -5.47 -21.68 -18.23
N GLY A 121 -6.31 -22.16 -17.31
CA GLY A 121 -5.95 -23.20 -16.34
C GLY A 121 -5.74 -24.60 -16.97
N GLY A 122 -6.32 -24.83 -18.15
CA GLY A 122 -6.21 -26.13 -18.85
C GLY A 122 -5.16 -26.16 -19.97
N ASN A 123 -4.75 -25.00 -20.50
CA ASN A 123 -3.88 -24.90 -21.67
C ASN A 123 -2.62 -24.03 -21.41
N LEU A 124 -2.02 -24.14 -20.24
CA LEU A 124 -0.67 -23.61 -19.99
C LEU A 124 0.40 -24.47 -20.69
N GLY A 125 0.10 -24.91 -21.92
CA GLY A 125 1.09 -25.43 -22.84
C GLY A 125 2.13 -24.36 -23.16
N MET A 126 3.40 -24.69 -23.14
CA MET A 126 4.58 -23.81 -23.20
C MET A 126 4.59 -22.76 -24.34
N GLU A 127 3.71 -22.83 -25.29
CA GLU A 127 3.66 -21.96 -26.47
C GLU A 127 2.99 -20.62 -26.25
N ASN A 128 2.09 -20.49 -25.24
CA ASN A 128 1.37 -19.25 -24.91
C ASN A 128 1.78 -18.63 -23.54
N GLY A 129 2.80 -19.16 -22.88
CA GLY A 129 3.21 -18.68 -21.55
C GLY A 129 3.82 -17.27 -21.56
N ALA A 130 4.61 -16.93 -22.57
CA ALA A 130 5.30 -15.64 -22.64
C ALA A 130 4.36 -14.42 -22.77
N PRO A 131 3.34 -14.40 -23.68
CA PRO A 131 2.43 -13.28 -23.78
C PRO A 131 1.52 -13.13 -22.55
N VAL A 132 1.12 -14.24 -21.92
CA VAL A 132 0.32 -14.21 -20.66
C VAL A 132 1.14 -13.63 -19.51
N LEU A 133 2.39 -14.05 -19.36
CA LEU A 133 3.30 -13.51 -18.35
C LEU A 133 3.55 -12.00 -18.55
N ALA A 134 3.77 -11.58 -19.79
CA ALA A 134 3.96 -10.17 -20.13
C ALA A 134 2.72 -9.33 -19.80
N ALA A 135 1.52 -9.84 -20.09
CA ALA A 135 0.25 -9.17 -19.75
C ALA A 135 0.05 -9.08 -18.22
N PHE A 136 0.37 -10.14 -17.52
CA PHE A 136 0.32 -10.17 -16.06
C PHE A 136 1.27 -9.12 -15.45
N LEU A 137 2.51 -9.06 -15.90
CA LEU A 137 3.48 -8.06 -15.45
C LEU A 137 3.04 -6.63 -15.76
N ARG A 138 2.41 -6.39 -16.92
CA ARG A 138 1.80 -5.08 -17.23
C ARG A 138 0.67 -4.73 -16.26
N GLY A 139 -0.19 -5.68 -15.93
CA GLY A 139 -1.24 -5.50 -14.92
C GLY A 139 -0.68 -5.11 -13.55
N PHE A 140 0.39 -5.78 -13.12
CA PHE A 140 1.11 -5.42 -11.90
C PHE A 140 1.71 -4.02 -11.96
N HIS A 141 2.36 -3.67 -13.07
CA HIS A 141 2.94 -2.34 -13.27
C HIS A 141 1.90 -1.23 -13.07
N TYR A 142 0.73 -1.32 -13.72
CA TYR A 142 -0.35 -0.33 -13.57
C TYR A 142 -0.93 -0.31 -12.16
N THR A 143 -1.10 -1.47 -11.53
CA THR A 143 -1.60 -1.57 -10.16
C THR A 143 -0.66 -0.91 -9.16
N TYR A 144 0.64 -1.14 -9.27
CA TYR A 144 1.63 -0.54 -8.39
C TYR A 144 1.80 0.96 -8.64
N LEU A 145 1.73 1.43 -9.88
CA LEU A 145 1.72 2.86 -10.19
C LEU A 145 0.49 3.56 -9.59
N LEU A 146 -0.68 2.95 -9.69
CA LEU A 146 -1.89 3.48 -9.07
C LEU A 146 -1.74 3.55 -7.53
N ALA A 147 -1.21 2.49 -6.91
CA ALA A 147 -0.94 2.45 -5.48
C ALA A 147 0.07 3.53 -5.05
N ALA A 148 1.15 3.73 -5.82
CA ALA A 148 2.13 4.77 -5.59
C ALA A 148 1.50 6.17 -5.65
N LEU A 149 0.65 6.43 -6.65
CA LEU A 149 -0.08 7.69 -6.81
C LEU A 149 -1.00 7.95 -5.61
N LEU A 150 -1.76 6.94 -5.18
CA LEU A 150 -2.64 7.05 -4.02
C LEU A 150 -1.85 7.33 -2.73
N CYS A 151 -0.69 6.69 -2.54
CA CYS A 151 0.20 6.97 -1.41
C CYS A 151 0.74 8.40 -1.44
N LEU A 152 1.12 8.92 -2.62
CA LEU A 152 1.57 10.31 -2.78
C LEU A 152 0.44 11.31 -2.47
N MET A 153 -0.77 11.05 -2.93
CA MET A 153 -1.93 11.87 -2.59
C MET A 153 -2.19 11.85 -1.08
N GLY A 154 -2.13 10.69 -0.44
CA GLY A 154 -2.23 10.57 1.01
C GLY A 154 -1.13 11.33 1.75
N ALA A 155 0.11 11.28 1.26
CA ALA A 155 1.23 12.04 1.82
C ALA A 155 1.03 13.56 1.67
N ALA A 156 0.53 14.02 0.52
CA ALA A 156 0.21 15.44 0.30
C ALA A 156 -0.86 15.94 1.25
N VAL A 157 -1.95 15.16 1.43
CA VAL A 157 -3.00 15.49 2.41
C VAL A 157 -2.46 15.53 3.84
N SER A 158 -1.58 14.58 4.19
CA SER A 158 -0.92 14.55 5.49
C SER A 158 -0.03 15.79 5.72
N ALA A 159 0.69 16.23 4.68
CA ALA A 159 1.56 17.41 4.75
C ALA A 159 0.77 18.72 4.92
N VAL A 160 -0.37 18.87 4.24
CA VAL A 160 -1.26 20.05 4.40
C VAL A 160 -1.78 20.14 5.82
N ARG A 161 -2.13 19.01 6.43
CA ARG A 161 -2.64 18.96 7.79
C ARG A 161 -1.60 19.38 8.84
N VAL A 162 -0.32 19.14 8.58
CA VAL A 162 0.80 19.57 9.45
C VAL A 162 0.95 21.09 9.47
N SER A 163 0.62 21.79 8.37
CA SER A 163 0.73 23.26 8.29
C SER A 163 -0.40 24.00 9.03
N ASP A 164 -1.52 23.34 9.31
CA ASP A 164 -2.70 23.95 9.92
C ASP A 164 -2.79 23.75 11.46
N THR A 165 -1.86 23.02 12.08
CA THR A 165 -1.82 22.89 13.53
C THR A 165 -1.18 24.14 14.15
N PRO A 166 -1.95 25.00 14.88
CA PRO A 166 -1.36 26.09 15.66
C PRO A 166 -0.41 25.49 16.72
N SER A 167 0.78 26.04 16.83
CA SER A 167 1.75 25.69 17.87
C SER A 167 1.15 26.00 19.25
N TRP A 168 0.50 25.02 19.86
CA TRP A 168 0.16 25.08 21.27
C TRP A 168 1.46 24.90 22.06
N HIS A 169 2.08 26.01 22.41
CA HIS A 169 3.05 26.05 23.50
C HIS A 169 2.25 26.16 24.81
N PRO A 170 2.48 25.26 25.80
CA PRO A 170 1.98 25.42 27.16
C PRO A 170 2.66 26.57 27.86
#